data_f15872ec3e7567039a12dceffa1bd480
#
_entry.id   f15872ec3e7567039a12dceffa1bd480
#
_cell.length_a   1.000
_cell.length_b   1.000
_cell.length_c   1.000
_cell.angle_alpha   90.00
_cell.angle_beta   90.00
_cell.angle_gamma   90.00
#
_symmetry.space_group_name_H-M   'P 1'
#
loop_
_entity.id
_entity.type
_entity.pdbx_description
1 polymer ?
#
loop_
_entity_poly.entity_id
_entity_poly.type
_entity_poly.pdbx_seq_one_letter_code
_entity_poly.pdbx_strand_id
1 'polypeptide(L)'
;MKDFFDTWKFKILVAVAVFLVGIMAHAGANGRLTAAPQELLGVILTPFQKAAAVVSGGVGTVWEKYTSIDKVMEQNEQLEAENAELRQQMVDYDRIKAENEAYKALANIQKKNSNATYVSGFVIGRDPLDEFGGFTLDKGTADGVAVNNAVISDRGYLLGMVVEADPTSCKVMTILHPSFNAAGVVSRTRENGILNGNTTYAPDGLCTLTNLERSTETRAGDQVITTGLGGVFPPDLLVGTVQDVVPEASGKSSIAVVRPGADPRTAKHVFIITAY
;
A
#
# COMPACT_ATOMS: atom_id res chain seq x y z
N MET A 1 55.52 -11.08 -17.69
CA MET A 1 55.91 -12.50 -17.70
C MET A 1 57.45 -12.71 -17.73
N LYS A 2 58.31 -11.71 -17.87
CA LYS A 2 59.80 -11.88 -17.87
C LYS A 2 60.38 -11.98 -16.48
N ASP A 3 59.74 -11.41 -15.46
CA ASP A 3 60.30 -11.31 -14.08
C ASP A 3 60.18 -12.60 -13.27
N PHE A 4 59.37 -13.55 -13.69
CA PHE A 4 59.16 -14.83 -13.00
C PHE A 4 60.36 -15.77 -13.19
N PHE A 5 61.02 -15.74 -14.37
CA PHE A 5 62.14 -16.56 -14.70
C PHE A 5 63.46 -16.10 -14.08
N ASP A 6 63.54 -14.84 -13.62
CA ASP A 6 64.74 -14.27 -13.03
C ASP A 6 64.81 -14.37 -11.48
N THR A 7 63.71 -14.87 -10.88
CA THR A 7 63.68 -15.04 -9.43
C THR A 7 64.61 -16.15 -8.97
N TRP A 8 65.42 -15.86 -7.93
CA TRP A 8 66.34 -16.86 -7.35
C TRP A 8 65.65 -18.21 -7.02
N LYS A 9 64.41 -18.17 -6.62
CA LYS A 9 63.59 -19.36 -6.36
C LYS A 9 63.39 -20.24 -7.60
N PHE A 10 63.22 -19.62 -8.77
CA PHE A 10 63.12 -20.34 -10.04
C PHE A 10 64.47 -20.98 -10.46
N LYS A 11 65.57 -20.22 -10.25
CA LYS A 11 66.92 -20.72 -10.52
C LYS A 11 67.28 -21.95 -9.66
N ILE A 12 66.85 -21.93 -8.38
CA ILE A 12 67.01 -23.07 -7.48
C ILE A 12 66.16 -24.26 -7.95
N LEU A 13 64.91 -24.04 -8.37
CA LEU A 13 64.01 -25.10 -8.85
C LEU A 13 64.57 -25.76 -10.13
N VAL A 14 65.09 -24.99 -11.07
CA VAL A 14 65.75 -25.47 -12.27
C VAL A 14 67.03 -26.26 -11.95
N ALA A 15 67.84 -25.75 -11.01
CA ALA A 15 69.05 -26.46 -10.59
C ALA A 15 68.74 -27.79 -9.94
N VAL A 16 67.67 -27.89 -9.12
CA VAL A 16 67.23 -29.17 -8.53
C VAL A 16 66.65 -30.10 -9.59
N ALA A 17 65.90 -29.60 -10.57
CA ALA A 17 65.40 -30.40 -11.66
C ALA A 17 66.51 -30.98 -12.54
N VAL A 18 67.50 -30.16 -12.89
CA VAL A 18 68.69 -30.59 -13.65
C VAL A 18 69.52 -31.64 -12.86
N PHE A 19 69.66 -31.42 -11.54
CA PHE A 19 70.35 -32.37 -10.66
C PHE A 19 69.64 -33.73 -10.59
N LEU A 20 68.29 -33.73 -10.51
CA LEU A 20 67.48 -34.94 -10.51
C LEU A 20 67.58 -35.70 -11.86
N VAL A 21 67.51 -34.96 -12.98
CA VAL A 21 67.71 -35.55 -14.31
C VAL A 21 69.09 -36.12 -14.46
N GLY A 22 70.14 -35.45 -13.94
CA GLY A 22 71.49 -35.94 -13.92
C GLY A 22 71.68 -37.24 -13.13
N ILE A 23 71.02 -37.37 -11.98
CA ILE A 23 71.02 -38.59 -11.18
C ILE A 23 70.26 -39.73 -11.95
N MET A 24 69.12 -39.41 -12.57
CA MET A 24 68.40 -40.41 -13.38
C MET A 24 69.21 -40.90 -14.59
N ALA A 25 69.87 -39.97 -15.29
CA ALA A 25 70.74 -40.31 -16.42
C ALA A 25 71.97 -41.16 -15.99
N HIS A 26 72.59 -40.82 -14.86
CA HIS A 26 73.71 -41.58 -14.30
C HIS A 26 73.27 -42.99 -13.81
N ALA A 27 72.09 -43.06 -13.19
CA ALA A 27 71.50 -44.33 -12.75
C ALA A 27 71.14 -45.25 -13.94
N GLY A 28 70.64 -44.63 -15.06
CA GLY A 28 70.37 -45.38 -16.31
C GLY A 28 71.59 -45.85 -17.04
N ALA A 29 72.69 -45.13 -16.99
CA ALA A 29 73.94 -45.46 -17.70
C ALA A 29 74.75 -46.62 -17.07
N ASN A 30 74.62 -46.82 -15.75
CA ASN A 30 75.45 -47.81 -15.01
C ASN A 30 74.78 -49.13 -14.66
N GLY A 31 73.60 -49.44 -15.19
CA GLY A 31 72.98 -50.75 -15.16
C GLY A 31 72.77 -51.43 -13.79
N ARG A 32 72.86 -50.69 -12.67
CA ARG A 32 72.76 -51.25 -11.32
C ARG A 32 71.64 -50.56 -10.54
N LEU A 33 70.43 -50.95 -10.91
CA LEU A 33 69.24 -50.66 -10.07
C LEU A 33 68.92 -51.93 -9.25
N THR A 34 69.83 -52.35 -8.42
CA THR A 34 69.57 -53.34 -7.38
C THR A 34 70.00 -52.78 -6.06
N ALA A 35 69.03 -52.42 -5.20
CA ALA A 35 69.22 -52.05 -3.82
C ALA A 35 69.46 -50.50 -3.57
N ALA A 36 68.57 -49.64 -4.00
CA ALA A 36 68.34 -48.43 -3.21
C ALA A 36 67.43 -48.78 -2.07
N PRO A 37 67.73 -48.54 -0.79
CA PRO A 37 66.84 -48.88 0.32
C PRO A 37 65.56 -48.07 0.17
N GLN A 38 64.41 -48.74 0.15
CA GLN A 38 63.07 -48.16 0.08
C GLN A 38 62.82 -47.06 1.13
N GLU A 39 63.61 -47.04 2.20
CA GLU A 39 63.53 -46.03 3.28
C GLU A 39 63.99 -44.64 2.84
N LEU A 40 64.97 -44.50 1.92
CA LEU A 40 65.43 -43.20 1.46
C LEU A 40 64.46 -42.52 0.49
N LEU A 41 63.71 -43.28 -0.30
CA LEU A 41 62.68 -42.77 -1.19
C LEU A 41 61.43 -42.27 -0.36
N GLY A 42 61.11 -42.96 0.74
CA GLY A 42 60.03 -42.57 1.61
C GLY A 42 60.26 -41.21 2.30
N VAL A 43 61.51 -40.95 2.75
CA VAL A 43 61.84 -39.70 3.47
C VAL A 43 61.79 -38.47 2.54
N ILE A 44 62.13 -38.63 1.25
CA ILE A 44 62.11 -37.52 0.28
C ILE A 44 60.70 -37.29 -0.33
N LEU A 45 59.92 -38.40 -0.56
CA LEU A 45 58.61 -38.28 -1.16
C LEU A 45 57.49 -37.86 -0.17
N THR A 46 57.62 -38.25 1.10
CA THR A 46 56.59 -37.91 2.12
C THR A 46 56.30 -36.40 2.29
N PRO A 47 57.30 -35.49 2.30
CA PRO A 47 56.99 -34.05 2.39
C PRO A 47 56.30 -33.54 1.12
N PHE A 48 56.60 -34.09 -0.06
CA PHE A 48 55.95 -33.71 -1.31
C PHE A 48 54.51 -34.24 -1.39
N GLN A 49 54.25 -35.44 -0.92
CA GLN A 49 52.89 -36.01 -0.84
C GLN A 49 52.03 -35.23 0.19
N LYS A 50 52.60 -34.83 1.33
CA LYS A 50 51.89 -33.97 2.31
C LYS A 50 51.62 -32.59 1.74
N ALA A 51 52.57 -31.98 1.03
CA ALA A 51 52.36 -30.68 0.40
C ALA A 51 51.31 -30.75 -0.73
N ALA A 52 51.32 -31.79 -1.53
CA ALA A 52 50.33 -32.02 -2.58
C ALA A 52 48.90 -32.26 -2.00
N ALA A 53 48.78 -32.99 -0.88
CA ALA A 53 47.53 -33.22 -0.20
C ALA A 53 46.95 -31.95 0.43
N VAL A 54 47.78 -31.07 0.96
CA VAL A 54 47.37 -29.78 1.53
C VAL A 54 46.94 -28.82 0.42
N VAL A 55 47.62 -28.80 -0.71
CA VAL A 55 47.24 -27.94 -1.85
C VAL A 55 45.95 -28.44 -2.52
N SER A 56 45.82 -29.77 -2.72
CA SER A 56 44.59 -30.35 -3.32
C SER A 56 43.36 -30.24 -2.42
N GLY A 57 43.51 -30.32 -1.10
CA GLY A 57 42.41 -30.12 -0.14
C GLY A 57 41.98 -28.64 0.00
N GLY A 58 42.93 -27.69 -0.12
CA GLY A 58 42.65 -26.27 0.00
C GLY A 58 42.02 -25.63 -1.25
N VAL A 59 42.39 -26.12 -2.44
CA VAL A 59 41.85 -25.55 -3.69
C VAL A 59 40.40 -25.98 -3.92
N GLY A 60 40.02 -27.22 -3.55
CA GLY A 60 38.65 -27.70 -3.68
C GLY A 60 37.65 -26.89 -2.80
N THR A 61 38.01 -26.65 -1.55
CA THR A 61 37.15 -25.93 -0.61
C THR A 61 36.99 -24.44 -0.95
N VAL A 62 38.01 -23.81 -1.55
CA VAL A 62 37.92 -22.43 -2.02
C VAL A 62 37.09 -22.34 -3.29
N TRP A 63 37.20 -23.29 -4.21
CA TRP A 63 36.42 -23.35 -5.43
C TRP A 63 34.93 -23.65 -5.16
N GLU A 64 34.62 -24.57 -4.25
CA GLU A 64 33.25 -24.82 -3.80
C GLU A 64 32.61 -23.59 -3.10
N LYS A 65 33.39 -22.85 -2.31
CA LYS A 65 32.92 -21.59 -1.71
C LYS A 65 32.60 -20.52 -2.76
N TYR A 66 33.42 -20.39 -3.80
CA TYR A 66 33.16 -19.41 -4.86
C TYR A 66 31.91 -19.76 -5.68
N THR A 67 31.74 -21.02 -6.07
CA THR A 67 30.55 -21.46 -6.80
C THR A 67 29.29 -21.48 -5.95
N SER A 68 29.40 -21.62 -4.62
CA SER A 68 28.25 -21.50 -3.71
C SER A 68 27.81 -20.05 -3.50
N ILE A 69 28.74 -19.08 -3.54
CA ILE A 69 28.41 -17.64 -3.43
C ILE A 69 27.60 -17.21 -4.65
N ASP A 70 28.01 -17.57 -5.86
CA ASP A 70 27.27 -17.22 -7.07
C ASP A 70 25.86 -17.81 -7.06
N LYS A 71 25.70 -19.06 -6.62
CA LYS A 71 24.37 -19.68 -6.46
C LYS A 71 23.52 -19.00 -5.40
N VAL A 72 24.10 -18.60 -4.28
CA VAL A 72 23.39 -17.89 -3.21
C VAL A 72 22.99 -16.49 -3.68
N MET A 73 23.84 -15.81 -4.45
CA MET A 73 23.49 -14.52 -5.04
C MET A 73 22.34 -14.65 -6.05
N GLU A 74 22.40 -15.62 -6.95
CA GLU A 74 21.34 -15.91 -7.92
C GLU A 74 20.02 -16.27 -7.21
N GLN A 75 20.08 -17.12 -6.17
CA GLN A 75 18.92 -17.44 -5.35
C GLN A 75 18.36 -16.22 -4.61
N ASN A 76 19.23 -15.30 -4.15
CA ASN A 76 18.81 -14.08 -3.48
C ASN A 76 18.10 -13.14 -4.46
N GLU A 77 18.66 -12.96 -5.67
CA GLU A 77 18.02 -12.18 -6.73
C GLU A 77 16.65 -12.77 -7.14
N GLN A 78 16.57 -14.11 -7.26
CA GLN A 78 15.31 -14.79 -7.55
C GLN A 78 14.28 -14.61 -6.43
N LEU A 79 14.70 -14.74 -5.17
CA LEU A 79 13.82 -14.53 -4.01
C LEU A 79 13.39 -13.07 -3.88
N GLU A 80 14.25 -12.11 -4.20
CA GLU A 80 13.89 -10.69 -4.22
C GLU A 80 12.87 -10.40 -5.34
N ALA A 81 13.06 -10.96 -6.52
CA ALA A 81 12.11 -10.84 -7.63
C ALA A 81 10.76 -11.49 -7.29
N GLU A 82 10.76 -12.69 -6.71
CA GLU A 82 9.54 -13.38 -6.26
C GLU A 82 8.84 -12.59 -5.14
N ASN A 83 9.59 -12.04 -4.19
CA ASN A 83 9.03 -11.17 -3.16
C ASN A 83 8.41 -9.90 -3.73
N ALA A 84 9.02 -9.29 -4.74
CA ALA A 84 8.48 -8.11 -5.41
C ALA A 84 7.17 -8.47 -6.16
N GLU A 85 7.14 -9.60 -6.85
CA GLU A 85 5.95 -10.11 -7.53
C GLU A 85 4.83 -10.44 -6.55
N LEU A 86 5.12 -11.16 -5.47
CA LEU A 86 4.14 -11.48 -4.42
C LEU A 86 3.57 -10.23 -3.75
N ARG A 87 4.38 -9.21 -3.52
CA ARG A 87 3.90 -7.92 -3.01
C ARG A 87 2.97 -7.24 -3.98
N GLN A 88 3.30 -7.27 -5.28
CA GLN A 88 2.42 -6.72 -6.31
C GLN A 88 1.09 -7.46 -6.37
N GLN A 89 1.12 -8.79 -6.33
CA GLN A 89 -0.10 -9.63 -6.30
C GLN A 89 -0.95 -9.34 -5.05
N MET A 90 -0.31 -9.09 -3.90
CA MET A 90 -1.01 -8.73 -2.66
C MET A 90 -1.74 -7.39 -2.80
N VAL A 91 -1.09 -6.37 -3.39
CA VAL A 91 -1.73 -5.07 -3.68
C VAL A 91 -2.92 -5.23 -4.63
N ASP A 92 -2.76 -6.01 -5.70
CA ASP A 92 -3.83 -6.28 -6.66
C ASP A 92 -4.99 -7.07 -6.01
N TYR A 93 -4.69 -8.04 -5.16
CA TYR A 93 -5.71 -8.77 -4.41
C TYR A 93 -6.50 -7.86 -3.47
N ASP A 94 -5.83 -6.99 -2.73
CA ASP A 94 -6.48 -6.05 -1.81
C ASP A 94 -7.38 -5.06 -2.58
N ARG A 95 -6.95 -4.61 -3.76
CA ARG A 95 -7.76 -3.77 -4.65
C ARG A 95 -9.02 -4.51 -5.12
N ILE A 96 -8.88 -5.73 -5.68
CA ILE A 96 -10.00 -6.53 -6.18
C ILE A 96 -10.98 -6.85 -5.04
N LYS A 97 -10.46 -7.13 -3.84
CA LYS A 97 -11.27 -7.38 -2.66
C LYS A 97 -12.07 -6.14 -2.27
N ALA A 98 -11.44 -4.97 -2.24
CA ALA A 98 -12.12 -3.70 -1.95
C ALA A 98 -13.22 -3.40 -2.97
N GLU A 99 -12.95 -3.61 -4.27
CA GLU A 99 -13.96 -3.47 -5.34
C GLU A 99 -15.12 -4.44 -5.14
N ASN A 100 -14.85 -5.69 -4.81
CA ASN A 100 -15.92 -6.69 -4.59
C ASN A 100 -16.79 -6.34 -3.38
N GLU A 101 -16.21 -5.85 -2.28
CA GLU A 101 -16.94 -5.36 -1.12
C GLU A 101 -17.80 -4.13 -1.48
N ALA A 102 -17.28 -3.23 -2.30
CA ALA A 102 -18.00 -2.07 -2.81
C ALA A 102 -19.22 -2.49 -3.67
N TYR A 103 -19.07 -3.44 -4.60
CA TYR A 103 -20.19 -3.94 -5.40
C TYR A 103 -21.25 -4.62 -4.54
N LYS A 104 -20.87 -5.35 -3.50
CA LYS A 104 -21.83 -5.93 -2.54
C LYS A 104 -22.57 -4.84 -1.76
N ALA A 105 -21.86 -3.80 -1.32
CA ALA A 105 -22.48 -2.66 -0.66
C ALA A 105 -23.46 -1.94 -1.59
N LEU A 106 -23.08 -1.69 -2.85
CA LEU A 106 -23.95 -1.10 -3.86
C LEU A 106 -25.23 -1.93 -4.06
N ALA A 107 -25.11 -3.23 -4.20
CA ALA A 107 -26.28 -4.12 -4.36
C ALA A 107 -27.23 -4.04 -3.16
N ASN A 108 -26.71 -3.85 -1.94
CA ASN A 108 -27.52 -3.68 -0.74
C ASN A 108 -28.20 -2.30 -0.68
N ILE A 109 -27.52 -1.24 -1.13
CA ILE A 109 -28.07 0.13 -1.22
C ILE A 109 -29.17 0.18 -2.30
N GLN A 110 -28.93 -0.41 -3.47
CA GLN A 110 -29.92 -0.49 -4.55
C GLN A 110 -31.19 -1.24 -4.16
N LYS A 111 -31.09 -2.27 -3.30
CA LYS A 111 -32.29 -2.96 -2.77
C LYS A 111 -33.16 -2.05 -1.89
N LYS A 112 -32.55 -1.05 -1.22
CA LYS A 112 -33.29 -0.08 -0.40
C LYS A 112 -33.94 1.03 -1.23
N ASN A 113 -33.27 1.48 -2.29
CA ASN A 113 -33.71 2.57 -3.16
C ASN A 113 -33.60 2.12 -4.63
N SER A 114 -34.55 1.33 -5.11
CA SER A 114 -34.52 0.73 -6.43
C SER A 114 -34.64 1.74 -7.59
N ASN A 115 -35.05 2.97 -7.33
CA ASN A 115 -35.28 4.01 -8.36
C ASN A 115 -34.02 4.90 -8.56
N ALA A 116 -33.01 4.80 -7.73
CA ALA A 116 -31.83 5.64 -7.83
C ALA A 116 -30.74 4.98 -8.68
N THR A 117 -30.07 5.81 -9.49
CA THR A 117 -28.90 5.40 -10.28
C THR A 117 -27.63 5.81 -9.54
N TYR A 118 -26.70 4.89 -9.43
CA TYR A 118 -25.45 5.08 -8.69
C TYR A 118 -24.26 4.88 -9.61
N VAL A 119 -23.26 5.76 -9.50
CA VAL A 119 -21.94 5.62 -10.11
C VAL A 119 -20.92 5.38 -8.98
N SER A 120 -20.18 4.31 -9.08
CA SER A 120 -19.11 3.96 -8.14
C SER A 120 -17.85 4.74 -8.47
N GLY A 121 -17.22 5.39 -7.49
CA GLY A 121 -16.00 6.17 -7.67
C GLY A 121 -14.99 5.99 -6.55
N PHE A 122 -13.72 6.17 -6.90
CA PHE A 122 -12.60 6.14 -5.96
C PHE A 122 -12.06 7.55 -5.72
N VAL A 123 -11.65 7.81 -4.50
CA VAL A 123 -10.97 9.07 -4.15
C VAL A 123 -9.54 9.02 -4.68
N ILE A 124 -9.23 9.91 -5.63
CA ILE A 124 -7.92 10.02 -6.28
C ILE A 124 -7.10 11.20 -5.79
N GLY A 125 -7.71 12.15 -5.08
CA GLY A 125 -7.01 13.32 -4.55
C GLY A 125 -7.69 13.93 -3.35
N ARG A 126 -6.90 14.51 -2.45
CA ARG A 126 -7.33 15.32 -1.32
C ARG A 126 -6.36 16.49 -1.17
N ASP A 127 -6.88 17.64 -0.79
CA ASP A 127 -6.03 18.76 -0.37
C ASP A 127 -5.72 18.59 1.13
N PRO A 128 -4.45 18.39 1.51
CA PRO A 128 -4.07 18.27 2.92
C PRO A 128 -4.32 19.53 3.75
N LEU A 129 -4.49 20.69 3.12
CA LEU A 129 -4.77 21.97 3.76
C LEU A 129 -6.26 22.24 3.91
N ASP A 130 -7.11 21.41 3.29
CA ASP A 130 -8.56 21.55 3.44
C ASP A 130 -9.05 20.88 4.73
N GLU A 131 -9.33 21.68 5.74
CA GLU A 131 -9.85 21.26 7.04
C GLU A 131 -11.24 20.59 6.97
N PHE A 132 -11.97 20.81 5.88
CA PHE A 132 -13.30 20.25 5.65
C PHE A 132 -13.30 18.92 4.92
N GLY A 133 -12.10 18.46 4.47
CA GLY A 133 -11.89 17.15 3.90
C GLY A 133 -12.53 16.95 2.52
N GLY A 134 -12.58 17.99 1.70
CA GLY A 134 -12.95 17.89 0.29
C GLY A 134 -12.07 16.92 -0.47
N PHE A 135 -12.59 16.30 -1.52
CA PHE A 135 -11.87 15.28 -2.27
C PHE A 135 -12.25 15.24 -3.74
N THR A 136 -11.35 14.67 -4.55
CA THR A 136 -11.55 14.46 -5.98
C THR A 136 -11.80 12.98 -6.25
N LEU A 137 -12.74 12.69 -7.14
CA LEU A 137 -13.09 11.33 -7.58
C LEU A 137 -12.62 11.07 -9.03
N ASP A 138 -12.41 9.80 -9.36
CA ASP A 138 -12.06 9.28 -10.69
C ASP A 138 -13.25 9.15 -11.64
N LYS A 139 -14.36 9.84 -11.37
CA LYS A 139 -15.59 9.83 -12.16
C LYS A 139 -16.01 11.25 -12.50
N GLY A 140 -16.46 11.43 -13.76
CA GLY A 140 -16.80 12.74 -14.28
C GLY A 140 -18.07 12.74 -15.15
N THR A 141 -18.21 13.77 -15.96
CA THR A 141 -19.38 13.93 -16.84
C THR A 141 -19.51 12.80 -17.86
N ALA A 142 -18.39 12.18 -18.28
CA ALA A 142 -18.41 10.99 -19.14
C ALA A 142 -19.09 9.77 -18.49
N ASP A 143 -19.09 9.70 -17.15
CA ASP A 143 -19.73 8.65 -16.37
C ASP A 143 -21.17 9.03 -15.95
N GLY A 144 -21.68 10.18 -16.39
CA GLY A 144 -23.02 10.70 -16.04
C GLY A 144 -23.05 11.50 -14.73
N VAL A 145 -21.90 11.88 -14.20
CA VAL A 145 -21.81 12.73 -13.00
C VAL A 145 -22.08 14.17 -13.35
N ALA A 146 -22.86 14.84 -12.54
CA ALA A 146 -23.19 16.27 -12.68
C ALA A 146 -23.00 17.02 -11.36
N VAL A 147 -22.84 18.35 -11.48
CA VAL A 147 -22.84 19.22 -10.31
C VAL A 147 -24.16 19.06 -9.54
N ASN A 148 -24.11 19.13 -8.23
CA ASN A 148 -25.17 18.87 -7.26
C ASN A 148 -25.54 17.39 -7.07
N ASN A 149 -24.88 16.42 -7.74
CA ASN A 149 -25.10 15.04 -7.41
C ASN A 149 -24.65 14.74 -5.97
N ALA A 150 -25.50 14.01 -5.24
CA ALA A 150 -25.18 13.58 -3.88
C ALA A 150 -24.14 12.49 -3.86
N VAL A 151 -23.21 12.57 -2.90
CA VAL A 151 -22.14 11.57 -2.70
C VAL A 151 -22.34 10.89 -1.36
N ILE A 152 -22.40 9.54 -1.39
CA ILE A 152 -22.62 8.70 -0.20
C ILE A 152 -21.48 7.70 -0.01
N SER A 153 -21.32 7.24 1.22
CA SER A 153 -20.38 6.18 1.58
C SER A 153 -20.88 4.80 1.13
N ASP A 154 -20.03 3.82 1.24
CA ASP A 154 -20.32 2.39 1.08
C ASP A 154 -21.45 1.86 1.99
N ARG A 155 -21.71 2.56 3.10
CA ARG A 155 -22.79 2.27 4.06
C ARG A 155 -24.06 3.08 3.81
N GLY A 156 -24.09 3.93 2.78
CA GLY A 156 -25.23 4.77 2.43
C GLY A 156 -25.36 6.06 3.25
N TYR A 157 -24.31 6.49 3.95
CA TYR A 157 -24.32 7.78 4.65
C TYR A 157 -23.89 8.91 3.71
N LEU A 158 -24.56 10.04 3.80
CA LEU A 158 -24.23 11.26 3.05
C LEU A 158 -22.84 11.76 3.44
N LEU A 159 -21.97 11.95 2.44
CA LEU A 159 -20.62 12.49 2.59
C LEU A 159 -20.51 13.93 2.09
N GLY A 160 -21.29 14.30 1.07
CA GLY A 160 -21.20 15.60 0.43
C GLY A 160 -21.97 15.68 -0.88
N MET A 161 -21.55 16.63 -1.72
CA MET A 161 -22.10 16.85 -3.06
C MET A 161 -21.00 17.22 -4.04
N VAL A 162 -21.22 16.91 -5.32
CA VAL A 162 -20.35 17.31 -6.42
C VAL A 162 -20.50 18.82 -6.65
N VAL A 163 -19.39 19.56 -6.61
CA VAL A 163 -19.36 21.02 -6.87
C VAL A 163 -18.72 21.38 -8.19
N GLU A 164 -17.88 20.51 -8.73
CA GLU A 164 -17.23 20.69 -10.01
C GLU A 164 -17.16 19.31 -10.70
N ALA A 165 -17.50 19.23 -11.98
CA ALA A 165 -17.50 18.00 -12.74
C ALA A 165 -16.77 18.20 -14.07
N ASP A 166 -15.60 17.61 -14.18
CA ASP A 166 -14.78 17.51 -15.38
C ASP A 166 -15.15 16.22 -16.18
N PRO A 167 -14.63 16.02 -17.40
CA PRO A 167 -14.94 14.82 -18.19
C PRO A 167 -14.62 13.50 -17.49
N THR A 168 -13.51 13.39 -16.74
CA THR A 168 -13.01 12.16 -16.12
C THR A 168 -12.86 12.23 -14.62
N SER A 169 -13.17 13.36 -14.00
CA SER A 169 -13.03 13.56 -12.55
C SER A 169 -14.11 14.50 -12.04
N CYS A 170 -14.35 14.52 -10.74
CA CYS A 170 -15.20 15.52 -10.11
C CYS A 170 -14.68 15.87 -8.71
N LYS A 171 -14.96 17.11 -8.27
CA LYS A 171 -14.66 17.58 -6.92
C LYS A 171 -15.89 17.51 -6.04
N VAL A 172 -15.70 17.04 -4.84
CA VAL A 172 -16.74 16.85 -3.83
C VAL A 172 -16.50 17.80 -2.67
N MET A 173 -17.51 18.62 -2.37
CA MET A 173 -17.61 19.38 -1.14
C MET A 173 -18.30 18.52 -0.09
N THR A 174 -17.69 18.39 1.08
CA THR A 174 -18.21 17.53 2.15
C THR A 174 -19.28 18.20 2.97
N ILE A 175 -20.03 17.40 3.74
CA ILE A 175 -21.00 17.90 4.73
C ILE A 175 -20.37 18.67 5.89
N LEU A 176 -19.03 18.67 6.00
CA LEU A 176 -18.28 19.44 7.01
C LEU A 176 -18.01 20.88 6.55
N HIS A 177 -18.14 21.16 5.25
CA HIS A 177 -17.83 22.47 4.70
C HIS A 177 -18.92 23.49 5.02
N PRO A 178 -18.60 24.70 5.50
CA PRO A 178 -19.59 25.71 5.90
C PRO A 178 -20.55 26.17 4.79
N SER A 179 -20.12 26.06 3.52
CA SER A 179 -20.98 26.35 2.36
C SER A 179 -21.89 25.20 1.95
N PHE A 180 -21.72 24.02 2.56
CA PHE A 180 -22.63 22.90 2.31
C PHE A 180 -23.98 23.16 2.98
N ASN A 181 -25.07 22.98 2.23
CA ASN A 181 -26.41 23.13 2.76
C ASN A 181 -27.32 22.02 2.20
N ALA A 182 -28.01 21.32 3.07
CA ALA A 182 -29.00 20.34 2.73
C ALA A 182 -30.20 20.42 3.69
N ALA A 183 -31.37 20.14 3.19
CA ALA A 183 -32.55 20.05 4.06
C ALA A 183 -32.51 18.72 4.82
N GLY A 184 -32.41 18.80 6.14
CA GLY A 184 -32.37 17.65 7.05
C GLY A 184 -33.59 17.58 7.96
N VAL A 185 -33.86 16.40 8.50
CA VAL A 185 -34.90 16.15 9.48
C VAL A 185 -34.41 15.18 10.54
N VAL A 186 -34.79 15.44 11.77
CA VAL A 186 -34.59 14.48 12.86
C VAL A 186 -35.63 13.35 12.74
N SER A 187 -35.18 12.13 12.57
CA SER A 187 -36.07 11.00 12.25
C SER A 187 -37.15 10.76 13.30
N ARG A 188 -36.86 10.95 14.59
CA ARG A 188 -37.81 10.72 15.70
C ARG A 188 -38.81 11.86 15.87
N THR A 189 -38.34 13.08 15.94
CA THR A 189 -39.20 14.25 16.20
C THR A 189 -39.86 14.83 14.96
N ARG A 190 -39.35 14.45 13.76
CA ARG A 190 -39.74 14.98 12.44
C ARG A 190 -39.56 16.50 12.31
N GLU A 191 -38.67 17.03 13.15
CA GLU A 191 -38.31 18.45 13.14
C GLU A 191 -37.32 18.69 11.99
N ASN A 192 -37.66 19.68 11.15
CA ASN A 192 -36.84 20.05 9.99
C ASN A 192 -35.78 21.06 10.40
N GLY A 193 -34.63 20.95 9.75
CA GLY A 193 -33.53 21.91 9.91
C GLY A 193 -32.67 21.98 8.65
N ILE A 194 -31.66 22.82 8.69
CA ILE A 194 -30.66 22.92 7.63
C ILE A 194 -29.38 22.24 8.11
N LEU A 195 -29.00 21.17 7.40
CA LEU A 195 -27.72 20.50 7.59
C LEU A 195 -26.62 21.30 6.93
N ASN A 196 -25.62 21.73 7.69
CA ASN A 196 -24.46 22.45 7.18
C ASN A 196 -23.20 22.10 7.97
N GLY A 197 -22.04 22.37 7.36
CA GLY A 197 -20.77 22.33 8.07
C GLY A 197 -20.58 23.56 8.94
N ASN A 198 -19.70 23.44 9.92
CA ASN A 198 -19.40 24.55 10.82
C ASN A 198 -17.90 24.53 11.16
N THR A 199 -17.23 25.68 11.02
CA THR A 199 -15.77 25.79 11.25
C THR A 199 -15.35 25.40 12.67
N THR A 200 -16.23 25.55 13.65
CA THR A 200 -15.95 25.17 15.05
C THR A 200 -15.97 23.67 15.25
N TYR A 201 -16.86 22.97 14.54
CA TYR A 201 -17.10 21.53 14.73
C TYR A 201 -16.44 20.64 13.66
N ALA A 202 -16.09 21.22 12.50
CA ALA A 202 -15.46 20.47 11.40
C ALA A 202 -14.12 19.80 11.77
N PRO A 203 -13.22 20.41 12.58
CA PRO A 203 -11.99 19.74 13.02
C PRO A 203 -12.25 18.42 13.74
N ASP A 204 -13.35 18.33 14.50
CA ASP A 204 -13.80 17.12 15.20
C ASP A 204 -14.60 16.16 14.30
N GLY A 205 -14.74 16.50 13.01
CA GLY A 205 -15.50 15.70 12.04
C GLY A 205 -17.01 15.75 12.25
N LEU A 206 -17.52 16.84 12.83
CA LEU A 206 -18.93 17.05 13.13
C LEU A 206 -19.54 18.10 12.19
N CYS A 207 -20.80 17.92 11.86
CA CYS A 207 -21.62 18.90 11.16
C CYS A 207 -22.75 19.38 12.07
N THR A 208 -23.58 20.30 11.60
CA THR A 208 -24.67 20.89 12.39
C THR A 208 -26.00 20.80 11.64
N LEU A 209 -27.08 20.57 12.37
CA LEU A 209 -28.44 20.78 11.91
C LEU A 209 -28.99 22.03 12.63
N THR A 210 -29.13 23.10 11.87
CA THR A 210 -29.52 24.41 12.35
C THR A 210 -31.02 24.68 12.15
N ASN A 211 -31.54 25.79 12.70
CA ASN A 211 -32.95 26.18 12.60
C ASN A 211 -33.94 25.24 13.28
N LEU A 212 -33.52 24.49 14.30
CA LEU A 212 -34.45 23.75 15.15
C LEU A 212 -35.20 24.70 16.07
N GLU A 213 -36.40 24.33 16.46
CA GLU A 213 -37.15 25.14 17.43
C GLU A 213 -36.39 25.28 18.75
N ARG A 214 -36.55 26.42 19.43
CA ARG A 214 -35.92 26.63 20.73
C ARG A 214 -36.35 25.58 21.76
N SER A 215 -37.60 25.15 21.69
CA SER A 215 -38.21 24.12 22.55
C SER A 215 -38.05 22.71 21.99
N THR A 216 -37.05 22.48 21.09
CA THR A 216 -36.86 21.19 20.43
C THR A 216 -36.81 20.04 21.43
N GLU A 217 -37.47 18.93 21.07
CA GLU A 217 -37.39 17.67 21.79
C GLU A 217 -36.23 16.80 21.27
N THR A 218 -35.44 17.29 20.30
CA THR A 218 -34.27 16.60 19.75
C THR A 218 -33.23 16.40 20.84
N ARG A 219 -32.64 15.21 20.89
CA ARG A 219 -31.65 14.81 21.90
C ARG A 219 -30.51 13.98 21.32
N ALA A 220 -29.44 13.86 22.06
CA ALA A 220 -28.35 12.98 21.72
C ALA A 220 -28.84 11.54 21.46
N GLY A 221 -28.35 10.92 20.37
CA GLY A 221 -28.78 9.59 19.90
C GLY A 221 -29.83 9.62 18.79
N ASP A 222 -30.51 10.77 18.53
CA ASP A 222 -31.48 10.87 17.44
C ASP A 222 -30.78 10.79 16.07
N GLN A 223 -31.40 10.11 15.12
CA GLN A 223 -30.88 10.00 13.74
C GLN A 223 -31.33 11.21 12.91
N VAL A 224 -30.41 11.70 12.08
CA VAL A 224 -30.66 12.76 11.09
C VAL A 224 -30.61 12.14 9.69
N ILE A 225 -31.62 12.48 8.88
CA ILE A 225 -31.78 12.07 7.49
C ILE A 225 -32.08 13.28 6.61
N THR A 226 -31.91 13.14 5.28
CA THR A 226 -32.32 14.19 4.34
C THR A 226 -33.82 14.16 4.11
N THR A 227 -34.42 15.33 3.80
CA THR A 227 -35.87 15.44 3.54
C THR A 227 -36.24 15.33 2.07
N GLY A 228 -35.28 15.48 1.14
CA GLY A 228 -35.58 15.65 -0.28
C GLY A 228 -36.03 17.04 -0.69
N LEU A 229 -36.25 17.98 0.26
CA LEU A 229 -36.65 19.34 -0.05
C LEU A 229 -35.53 20.09 -0.79
N GLY A 230 -35.89 20.85 -1.81
CA GLY A 230 -34.95 21.56 -2.68
C GLY A 230 -34.48 20.74 -3.89
N GLY A 231 -34.80 19.45 -3.97
CA GLY A 231 -34.54 18.61 -5.16
C GLY A 231 -33.05 18.36 -5.48
N VAL A 232 -32.14 18.62 -4.51
CA VAL A 232 -30.70 18.37 -4.67
C VAL A 232 -30.30 17.01 -4.08
N PHE A 233 -30.95 16.62 -3.01
CA PHE A 233 -30.69 15.36 -2.32
C PHE A 233 -31.93 14.46 -2.34
N PRO A 234 -31.79 13.15 -2.58
CA PRO A 234 -32.88 12.22 -2.37
C PRO A 234 -33.41 12.29 -0.93
N PRO A 235 -34.68 12.00 -0.67
CA PRO A 235 -35.19 11.85 0.68
C PRO A 235 -34.58 10.61 1.35
N ASP A 236 -34.61 10.59 2.69
CA ASP A 236 -34.27 9.46 3.55
C ASP A 236 -32.78 9.00 3.45
N LEU A 237 -31.86 9.84 2.92
CA LEU A 237 -30.43 9.55 3.03
C LEU A 237 -29.99 9.71 4.49
N LEU A 238 -29.30 8.71 4.99
CA LEU A 238 -28.72 8.75 6.34
C LEU A 238 -27.59 9.77 6.39
N VAL A 239 -27.62 10.68 7.36
CA VAL A 239 -26.56 11.65 7.63
C VAL A 239 -25.70 11.16 8.80
N GLY A 240 -26.33 10.94 9.95
CA GLY A 240 -25.63 10.56 11.16
C GLY A 240 -26.53 10.62 12.40
N THR A 241 -25.89 10.85 13.53
CA THR A 241 -26.55 10.84 14.83
C THR A 241 -26.28 12.15 15.58
N VAL A 242 -27.27 12.71 16.20
CA VAL A 242 -27.13 13.90 17.07
C VAL A 242 -26.23 13.53 18.24
N GLN A 243 -25.19 14.30 18.43
CA GLN A 243 -24.27 14.17 19.56
C GLN A 243 -24.68 15.07 20.72
N ASP A 244 -25.08 16.30 20.41
CA ASP A 244 -25.47 17.31 21.40
C ASP A 244 -26.47 18.32 20.79
N VAL A 245 -27.19 19.02 21.62
CA VAL A 245 -28.09 20.12 21.22
C VAL A 245 -27.76 21.38 22.02
N VAL A 246 -27.39 22.40 21.30
CA VAL A 246 -26.96 23.69 21.90
C VAL A 246 -27.86 24.84 21.44
N PRO A 247 -28.17 25.81 22.30
CA PRO A 247 -28.87 26.98 21.87
C PRO A 247 -28.02 27.80 20.89
N GLU A 248 -28.65 28.30 19.83
CA GLU A 248 -28.00 29.26 18.94
C GLU A 248 -27.68 30.56 19.64
N ALA A 249 -26.60 31.25 19.24
CA ALA A 249 -26.18 32.50 19.81
C ALA A 249 -27.28 33.59 19.76
N SER A 250 -28.18 33.51 18.77
CA SER A 250 -29.36 34.39 18.64
C SER A 250 -30.42 34.17 19.74
N GLY A 251 -30.39 33.02 20.41
CA GLY A 251 -31.38 32.58 21.41
C GLY A 251 -32.77 32.29 20.85
N LYS A 252 -32.95 32.32 19.52
CA LYS A 252 -34.24 32.08 18.84
C LYS A 252 -34.45 30.62 18.40
N SER A 253 -33.37 29.92 18.16
CA SER A 253 -33.33 28.55 17.66
C SER A 253 -32.33 27.72 18.42
N SER A 254 -32.34 26.42 18.17
CA SER A 254 -31.37 25.43 18.65
C SER A 254 -30.62 24.84 17.49
N ILE A 255 -29.43 24.34 17.75
CA ILE A 255 -28.53 23.68 16.81
C ILE A 255 -28.27 22.27 17.34
N ALA A 256 -28.55 21.27 16.56
CA ALA A 256 -28.06 19.90 16.85
C ALA A 256 -26.68 19.73 16.23
N VAL A 257 -25.71 19.36 17.06
CA VAL A 257 -24.38 18.92 16.62
C VAL A 257 -24.49 17.47 16.21
N VAL A 258 -24.16 17.18 14.97
CA VAL A 258 -24.38 15.87 14.36
C VAL A 258 -23.04 15.20 14.06
N ARG A 259 -22.89 13.96 14.52
CA ARG A 259 -21.80 13.08 14.13
C ARG A 259 -22.20 12.33 12.86
N PRO A 260 -21.54 12.55 11.72
CA PRO A 260 -21.75 11.79 10.50
C PRO A 260 -21.57 10.29 10.74
N GLY A 261 -22.37 9.46 10.08
CA GLY A 261 -22.25 8.02 10.17
C GLY A 261 -21.07 7.44 9.40
N ALA A 262 -20.45 8.26 8.54
CA ALA A 262 -19.17 8.00 7.89
C ALA A 262 -18.36 9.30 7.84
N ASP A 263 -17.06 9.23 8.15
CA ASP A 263 -16.19 10.40 8.11
C ASP A 263 -15.75 10.69 6.65
N PRO A 264 -16.12 11.84 6.07
CA PRO A 264 -15.74 12.19 4.71
C PRO A 264 -14.23 12.25 4.49
N ARG A 265 -13.46 12.57 5.53
CA ARG A 265 -12.00 12.72 5.47
C ARG A 265 -11.26 11.40 5.26
N THR A 266 -11.89 10.27 5.59
CA THR A 266 -11.28 8.93 5.50
C THR A 266 -11.88 8.07 4.40
N ALA A 267 -12.93 8.55 3.71
CA ALA A 267 -13.59 7.82 2.63
C ALA A 267 -12.59 7.54 1.49
N LYS A 268 -12.54 6.30 1.02
CA LYS A 268 -11.70 5.86 -0.11
C LYS A 268 -12.52 5.50 -1.33
N HIS A 269 -13.68 4.91 -1.09
CA HIS A 269 -14.64 4.48 -2.08
C HIS A 269 -16.01 5.06 -1.75
N VAL A 270 -16.68 5.58 -2.76
CA VAL A 270 -17.97 6.29 -2.59
C VAL A 270 -18.93 5.96 -3.73
N PHE A 271 -20.19 6.29 -3.55
CA PHE A 271 -21.19 6.22 -4.60
C PHE A 271 -21.77 7.61 -4.86
N ILE A 272 -21.90 7.95 -6.13
CA ILE A 272 -22.50 9.18 -6.61
C ILE A 272 -23.92 8.86 -7.07
N ILE A 273 -24.92 9.58 -6.58
CA ILE A 273 -26.31 9.42 -6.98
C ILE A 273 -26.55 10.36 -8.17
N THR A 274 -26.71 9.78 -9.36
CA THR A 274 -26.88 10.56 -10.60
C THR A 274 -28.34 10.79 -10.99
N ALA A 275 -29.24 9.93 -10.50
CA ALA A 275 -30.68 10.10 -10.66
C ALA A 275 -31.44 9.42 -9.50
N TYR A 276 -32.62 9.94 -9.13
CA TYR A 276 -33.48 9.39 -8.08
C TYR A 276 -34.95 9.80 -8.26
#